data_1fd47d5cf1df75d6bfcfc082c1ef6a58
#
_entry.id   1fd47d5cf1df75d6bfcfc082c1ef6a58
#
_cell.length_a   1.000
_cell.length_b   1.000
_cell.length_c   1.000
_cell.angle_alpha   90.00
_cell.angle_beta   90.00
_cell.angle_gamma   90.00
#
_symmetry.space_group_name_H-M   'P 1'
#
loop_
_entity.id
_entity.type
_entity.pdbx_description
1 polymer ?
#
loop_
_entity_poly.entity_id
_entity_poly.type
_entity_poly.pdbx_seq_one_letter_code
_entity_poly.pdbx_strand_id
1 'polypeptide(L)'
;MPLAAVLAVVSAQIAFVGHDAGHRQIARSAAGARWLGLLHGNLLNGLSYSWWVAKHNAHHAHPNDPDEDPDVYPGAVVFEAGQAARRRGVAAWVTAHQAWLFFPMLLLEAVNLHVSSIRALAKPGARDRWPEASLLAVHLVAYVTLLATTLSWLQALVFVVIHQAVLGLYLGCSFAPNHKGMPVLTPEQAADPLLRQVLTSRNVRGGVVVDAVLGGLNYQIEHHLFPSMPRPNLRHARPVVQRFCARHEVAYVEESVAASYTDVLRHLHAVGSGLRGGSAGPTTGA
;
A
#
# COMPACT_ATOMS: atom_id res chain seq x y z
N MET A 1 8.60 -16.44 -19.78
CA MET A 1 8.93 -15.68 -18.55
C MET A 1 8.71 -14.16 -18.71
N PRO A 2 9.03 -13.46 -19.81
CA PRO A 2 8.66 -12.03 -19.95
C PRO A 2 7.16 -11.76 -19.79
N LEU A 3 6.30 -12.67 -20.25
CA LEU A 3 4.84 -12.55 -20.09
C LEU A 3 4.39 -12.50 -18.61
N ALA A 4 5.11 -13.17 -17.69
CA ALA A 4 4.78 -13.09 -16.26
C ALA A 4 4.99 -11.67 -15.71
N ALA A 5 6.10 -11.01 -16.09
CA ALA A 5 6.34 -9.63 -15.70
C ALA A 5 5.34 -8.65 -16.35
N VAL A 6 5.00 -8.87 -17.62
CA VAL A 6 3.97 -8.07 -18.29
C VAL A 6 2.61 -8.24 -17.62
N LEU A 7 2.23 -9.49 -17.27
CA LEU A 7 1.00 -9.75 -16.53
C LEU A 7 1.00 -9.03 -15.17
N ALA A 8 2.12 -9.01 -14.45
CA ALA A 8 2.23 -8.30 -13.18
C ALA A 8 1.99 -6.78 -13.34
N VAL A 9 2.55 -6.17 -14.39
CA VAL A 9 2.30 -4.76 -14.69
C VAL A 9 0.83 -4.52 -15.02
N VAL A 10 0.21 -5.37 -15.83
CA VAL A 10 -1.22 -5.28 -16.17
C VAL A 10 -2.07 -5.45 -14.92
N SER A 11 -1.75 -6.44 -14.06
CA SER A 11 -2.45 -6.67 -12.79
C SER A 11 -2.37 -5.47 -11.85
N ALA A 12 -1.22 -4.80 -11.76
CA ALA A 12 -1.08 -3.57 -10.96
C ALA A 12 -1.96 -2.43 -11.53
N GLN A 13 -2.01 -2.26 -12.87
CA GLN A 13 -2.88 -1.26 -13.49
C GLN A 13 -4.38 -1.58 -13.26
N ILE A 14 -4.75 -2.86 -13.28
CA ILE A 14 -6.10 -3.32 -12.93
C ILE A 14 -6.40 -3.03 -11.44
N ALA A 15 -5.42 -3.20 -10.56
CA ALA A 15 -5.56 -2.87 -9.13
C ALA A 15 -5.84 -1.38 -8.92
N PHE A 16 -5.19 -0.48 -9.68
CA PHE A 16 -5.48 0.95 -9.64
C PHE A 16 -6.93 1.28 -10.09
N VAL A 17 -7.49 0.56 -11.05
CA VAL A 17 -8.90 0.71 -11.41
C VAL A 17 -9.82 0.23 -10.28
N GLY A 18 -9.45 -0.86 -9.61
CA GLY A 18 -10.13 -1.34 -8.39
C GLY A 18 -10.10 -0.30 -7.27
N HIS A 19 -8.95 0.36 -7.08
CA HIS A 19 -8.76 1.47 -6.14
C HIS A 19 -9.73 2.63 -6.46
N ASP A 20 -9.81 3.08 -7.71
CA ASP A 20 -10.70 4.15 -8.13
C ASP A 20 -12.18 3.77 -7.93
N ALA A 21 -12.53 2.51 -8.15
CA ALA A 21 -13.86 2.00 -7.85
C ALA A 21 -14.17 2.08 -6.34
N GLY A 22 -13.20 1.78 -5.48
CA GLY A 22 -13.31 1.92 -4.03
C GLY A 22 -13.64 3.34 -3.59
N HIS A 23 -13.03 4.31 -4.23
CA HIS A 23 -13.27 5.74 -4.00
C HIS A 23 -14.45 6.33 -4.80
N ARG A 24 -15.18 5.50 -5.56
CA ARG A 24 -16.31 5.93 -6.41
C ARG A 24 -15.93 6.97 -7.47
N GLN A 25 -14.71 6.95 -7.95
CA GLN A 25 -14.20 7.90 -8.93
C GLN A 25 -14.65 7.60 -10.37
N ILE A 26 -14.99 6.34 -10.67
CA ILE A 26 -15.20 5.84 -12.04
C ILE A 26 -16.64 5.39 -12.33
N ALA A 27 -17.57 5.54 -11.39
CA ALA A 27 -18.96 5.17 -11.59
C ALA A 27 -19.91 6.21 -10.97
N ARG A 28 -21.03 6.44 -11.64
CA ARG A 28 -22.07 7.39 -11.18
C ARG A 28 -22.88 6.86 -10.01
N SER A 29 -22.94 5.54 -9.80
CA SER A 29 -23.71 4.92 -8.73
C SER A 29 -22.82 4.05 -7.83
N ALA A 30 -23.20 3.92 -6.56
CA ALA A 30 -22.53 3.05 -5.61
C ALA A 30 -22.56 1.57 -6.06
N ALA A 31 -23.66 1.14 -6.66
CA ALA A 31 -23.78 -0.22 -7.22
C ALA A 31 -22.79 -0.43 -8.38
N GLY A 32 -22.70 0.53 -9.31
CA GLY A 32 -21.73 0.47 -10.41
C GLY A 32 -20.29 0.44 -9.93
N ALA A 33 -19.94 1.30 -8.95
CA ALA A 33 -18.60 1.28 -8.33
C ALA A 33 -18.29 -0.07 -7.68
N ARG A 34 -19.26 -0.63 -6.93
CA ARG A 34 -19.11 -1.96 -6.32
C ARG A 34 -18.88 -3.05 -7.35
N TRP A 35 -19.65 -3.09 -8.45
CA TRP A 35 -19.47 -4.09 -9.50
C TRP A 35 -18.12 -3.97 -10.20
N LEU A 36 -17.67 -2.75 -10.49
CA LEU A 36 -16.32 -2.51 -11.03
C LEU A 36 -15.25 -2.95 -10.04
N GLY A 37 -15.43 -2.67 -8.75
CA GLY A 37 -14.50 -3.12 -7.71
C GLY A 37 -14.43 -4.65 -7.59
N LEU A 38 -15.56 -5.34 -7.61
CA LEU A 38 -15.61 -6.81 -7.63
C LEU A 38 -14.96 -7.41 -8.89
N LEU A 39 -15.20 -6.81 -10.05
CA LEU A 39 -14.56 -7.23 -11.28
C LEU A 39 -13.04 -7.08 -11.21
N HIS A 40 -12.53 -5.89 -10.87
CA HIS A 40 -11.10 -5.60 -10.93
C HIS A 40 -10.35 -6.14 -9.71
N GLY A 41 -10.95 -6.12 -8.51
CA GLY A 41 -10.36 -6.70 -7.30
C GLY A 41 -10.45 -8.22 -7.27
N ASN A 42 -11.68 -8.76 -7.24
CA ASN A 42 -11.86 -10.19 -7.00
C ASN A 42 -11.61 -11.05 -8.24
N LEU A 43 -12.25 -10.73 -9.37
CA LEU A 43 -12.17 -11.59 -10.55
C LEU A 43 -10.85 -11.45 -11.30
N LEU A 44 -10.35 -10.23 -11.51
CA LEU A 44 -9.16 -10.00 -12.32
C LEU A 44 -7.85 -10.05 -11.53
N ASN A 45 -7.85 -9.65 -10.25
CA ASN A 45 -6.66 -9.66 -9.40
C ASN A 45 -6.67 -10.71 -8.28
N GLY A 46 -7.78 -11.39 -8.01
CA GLY A 46 -7.86 -12.36 -6.92
C GLY A 46 -7.72 -11.75 -5.52
N LEU A 47 -8.13 -10.49 -5.33
CA LEU A 47 -8.08 -9.75 -4.06
C LEU A 47 -9.49 -9.42 -3.58
N SER A 48 -9.77 -9.57 -2.28
CA SER A 48 -11.06 -9.20 -1.71
C SER A 48 -11.27 -7.69 -1.75
N TYR A 49 -12.23 -7.24 -2.55
CA TYR A 49 -12.56 -5.85 -2.70
C TYR A 49 -13.12 -5.23 -1.41
N SER A 50 -14.04 -5.92 -0.71
CA SER A 50 -14.63 -5.38 0.52
C SER A 50 -13.61 -5.28 1.66
N TRP A 51 -12.71 -6.25 1.79
CA TRP A 51 -11.60 -6.18 2.74
C TRP A 51 -10.68 -5.01 2.43
N TRP A 52 -10.29 -4.88 1.16
CA TRP A 52 -9.39 -3.80 0.74
C TRP A 52 -10.03 -2.42 0.98
N VAL A 53 -11.31 -2.23 0.60
CA VAL A 53 -12.04 -0.97 0.82
C VAL A 53 -12.13 -0.64 2.31
N ALA A 54 -12.43 -1.62 3.17
CA ALA A 54 -12.49 -1.39 4.61
C ALA A 54 -11.13 -0.97 5.18
N LYS A 55 -10.06 -1.67 4.80
CA LYS A 55 -8.68 -1.36 5.20
C LYS A 55 -8.26 0.03 4.72
N HIS A 56 -8.51 0.33 3.45
CA HIS A 56 -8.09 1.57 2.82
C HIS A 56 -8.88 2.80 3.33
N ASN A 57 -10.17 2.63 3.62
CA ASN A 57 -10.95 3.70 4.27
C ASN A 57 -10.48 3.98 5.70
N ALA A 58 -10.05 2.96 6.46
CA ALA A 58 -9.44 3.17 7.78
C ALA A 58 -8.12 3.95 7.65
N HIS A 59 -7.28 3.60 6.67
CA HIS A 59 -6.08 4.37 6.37
C HIS A 59 -6.38 5.84 6.02
N HIS A 60 -7.35 6.12 5.14
CA HIS A 60 -7.76 7.50 4.83
C HIS A 60 -8.32 8.27 6.03
N ALA A 61 -8.98 7.57 6.96
CA ALA A 61 -9.50 8.19 8.18
C ALA A 61 -8.37 8.59 9.15
N HIS A 62 -7.31 7.79 9.24
CA HIS A 62 -6.25 7.93 10.25
C HIS A 62 -4.85 7.68 9.66
N PRO A 63 -4.43 8.37 8.58
CA PRO A 63 -3.18 8.05 7.92
C PRO A 63 -1.97 8.25 8.86
N ASN A 64 -1.07 7.26 8.89
CA ASN A 64 0.11 7.16 9.75
C ASN A 64 -0.17 7.12 11.27
N ASP A 65 -1.42 6.96 11.70
CA ASP A 65 -1.72 6.75 13.11
C ASP A 65 -1.31 5.32 13.53
N PRO A 66 -0.43 5.16 14.54
CA PRO A 66 0.09 3.84 14.91
C PRO A 66 -0.96 2.88 15.47
N ASP A 67 -2.06 3.39 16.00
CA ASP A 67 -3.12 2.63 16.64
C ASP A 67 -4.34 2.41 15.73
N GLU A 68 -4.55 3.29 14.73
CA GLU A 68 -5.77 3.30 13.91
C GLU A 68 -5.51 2.99 12.42
N ASP A 69 -4.28 3.26 11.90
CA ASP A 69 -3.95 3.00 10.49
C ASP A 69 -3.49 1.56 10.27
N PRO A 70 -4.26 0.72 9.54
CA PRO A 70 -3.85 -0.65 9.25
C PRO A 70 -2.55 -0.78 8.44
N ASP A 71 -2.12 0.29 7.76
CA ASP A 71 -0.91 0.29 6.93
C ASP A 71 0.37 0.49 7.73
N VAL A 72 0.27 0.85 9.01
CA VAL A 72 1.40 0.97 9.93
C VAL A 72 1.32 -0.02 11.10
N TYR A 73 0.35 -0.93 11.13
CA TYR A 73 0.32 -2.00 12.12
C TYR A 73 1.57 -2.87 12.03
N PRO A 74 2.06 -3.38 13.19
CA PRO A 74 3.27 -4.18 13.23
C PRO A 74 3.16 -5.46 12.40
N GLY A 75 3.77 -5.49 11.23
CA GLY A 75 3.88 -6.64 10.32
C GLY A 75 5.30 -7.20 10.24
N ALA A 76 5.75 -7.60 9.05
CA ALA A 76 7.15 -7.94 8.80
C ALA A 76 8.05 -6.70 8.95
N VAL A 77 7.55 -5.54 8.53
CA VAL A 77 8.15 -4.21 8.74
C VAL A 77 7.42 -3.53 9.89
N VAL A 78 8.15 -2.72 10.66
CA VAL A 78 7.59 -1.83 11.69
C VAL A 78 7.99 -0.39 11.39
N PHE A 79 7.12 0.55 11.70
CA PHE A 79 7.25 1.94 11.31
C PHE A 79 7.54 2.88 12.47
N GLU A 80 7.59 2.35 13.72
CA GLU A 80 7.85 3.12 14.92
C GLU A 80 8.85 2.46 15.86
N ALA A 81 9.62 3.30 16.58
CA ALA A 81 10.60 2.83 17.55
C ALA A 81 9.93 2.01 18.69
N GLY A 82 8.72 2.40 19.12
CA GLY A 82 7.95 1.66 20.13
C GLY A 82 7.57 0.25 19.67
N GLN A 83 7.22 0.07 18.39
CA GLN A 83 6.97 -1.23 17.79
C GLN A 83 8.27 -2.05 17.70
N ALA A 84 9.40 -1.42 17.30
CA ALA A 84 10.70 -2.06 17.20
C ALA A 84 11.20 -2.57 18.57
N ALA A 85 11.03 -1.78 19.63
CA ALA A 85 11.47 -2.14 20.99
C ALA A 85 10.80 -3.42 21.53
N ARG A 86 9.62 -3.78 21.01
CA ARG A 86 8.89 -5.00 21.40
C ARG A 86 9.34 -6.25 20.62
N ARG A 87 10.17 -6.11 19.59
CA ARG A 87 10.65 -7.24 18.76
C ARG A 87 11.69 -8.08 19.50
N ARG A 88 11.67 -9.40 19.26
CA ARG A 88 12.63 -10.37 19.83
C ARG A 88 13.03 -11.39 18.78
N GLY A 89 14.17 -12.03 18.96
CA GLY A 89 14.66 -13.12 18.10
C GLY A 89 14.77 -12.72 16.63
N VAL A 90 14.31 -13.57 15.72
CA VAL A 90 14.37 -13.33 14.27
C VAL A 90 13.63 -12.04 13.87
N ALA A 91 12.49 -11.74 14.49
CA ALA A 91 11.75 -10.51 14.21
C ALA A 91 12.56 -9.25 14.58
N ALA A 92 13.34 -9.27 15.66
CA ALA A 92 14.24 -8.18 16.01
C ALA A 92 15.37 -8.03 14.99
N TRP A 93 15.95 -9.13 14.55
CA TRP A 93 16.99 -9.10 13.50
C TRP A 93 16.44 -8.53 12.17
N VAL A 94 15.27 -8.99 11.73
CA VAL A 94 14.59 -8.45 10.52
C VAL A 94 14.35 -6.95 10.67
N THR A 95 13.82 -6.50 11.81
CA THR A 95 13.56 -5.08 12.07
C THR A 95 14.85 -4.25 12.13
N ALA A 96 15.92 -4.78 12.73
CA ALA A 96 17.22 -4.14 12.74
C ALA A 96 17.77 -3.87 11.33
N HIS A 97 17.44 -4.73 10.36
CA HIS A 97 17.91 -4.67 8.99
C HIS A 97 16.82 -4.32 7.96
N GLN A 98 15.64 -3.89 8.41
CA GLN A 98 14.46 -3.71 7.56
C GLN A 98 14.66 -2.72 6.42
N ALA A 99 15.53 -1.73 6.56
CA ALA A 99 15.85 -0.82 5.46
C ALA A 99 16.51 -1.55 4.26
N TRP A 100 17.40 -2.52 4.52
CA TRP A 100 18.03 -3.35 3.49
C TRP A 100 17.10 -4.44 2.97
N LEU A 101 16.24 -4.96 3.83
CA LEU A 101 15.28 -6.01 3.50
C LEU A 101 14.00 -5.47 2.86
N PHE A 102 13.82 -4.16 2.78
CA PHE A 102 12.57 -3.54 2.33
C PHE A 102 12.15 -4.03 0.94
N PHE A 103 12.97 -3.80 -0.08
CA PHE A 103 12.64 -4.27 -1.43
C PHE A 103 12.56 -5.80 -1.57
N PRO A 104 13.46 -6.61 -0.97
CA PRO A 104 13.25 -8.05 -0.91
C PRO A 104 11.92 -8.48 -0.30
N MET A 105 11.45 -7.82 0.77
CA MET A 105 10.16 -8.14 1.38
C MET A 105 8.98 -7.74 0.48
N LEU A 106 9.09 -6.67 -0.29
CA LEU A 106 8.06 -6.28 -1.26
C LEU A 106 7.81 -7.34 -2.34
N LEU A 107 8.78 -8.20 -2.65
CA LEU A 107 8.58 -9.34 -3.57
C LEU A 107 7.50 -10.32 -3.05
N LEU A 108 7.22 -10.32 -1.75
CA LEU A 108 6.21 -11.15 -1.11
C LEU A 108 4.87 -10.43 -0.91
N GLU A 109 4.78 -9.13 -1.21
CA GLU A 109 3.60 -8.33 -0.87
C GLU A 109 2.34 -8.77 -1.61
N ALA A 110 2.41 -9.17 -2.88
CA ALA A 110 1.25 -9.70 -3.59
C ALA A 110 0.71 -10.98 -2.93
N VAL A 111 1.58 -11.88 -2.52
CA VAL A 111 1.19 -13.09 -1.76
C VAL A 111 0.56 -12.71 -0.42
N ASN A 112 1.14 -11.73 0.28
CA ASN A 112 0.57 -11.20 1.54
C ASN A 112 -0.85 -10.64 1.33
N LEU A 113 -1.09 -9.91 0.26
CA LEU A 113 -2.42 -9.37 -0.09
C LEU A 113 -3.43 -10.48 -0.39
N HIS A 114 -3.04 -11.53 -1.15
CA HIS A 114 -3.91 -12.68 -1.40
C HIS A 114 -4.25 -13.43 -0.12
N VAL A 115 -3.26 -13.72 0.72
CA VAL A 115 -3.46 -14.40 2.02
C VAL A 115 -4.37 -13.57 2.93
N SER A 116 -4.16 -12.26 2.99
CA SER A 116 -4.98 -11.34 3.78
C SER A 116 -6.43 -11.29 3.30
N SER A 117 -6.64 -11.29 1.97
CA SER A 117 -7.97 -11.37 1.34
C SER A 117 -8.71 -12.64 1.74
N ILE A 118 -8.06 -13.80 1.63
CA ILE A 118 -8.63 -15.09 2.00
C ILE A 118 -8.97 -15.14 3.50
N ARG A 119 -8.04 -14.68 4.35
CA ARG A 119 -8.25 -14.61 5.81
C ARG A 119 -9.43 -13.71 6.18
N ALA A 120 -9.58 -12.58 5.49
CA ALA A 120 -10.69 -11.67 5.74
C ALA A 120 -12.04 -12.30 5.38
N LEU A 121 -12.13 -12.97 4.23
CA LEU A 121 -13.35 -13.68 3.82
C LEU A 121 -13.65 -14.90 4.68
N ALA A 122 -12.65 -15.52 5.30
CA ALA A 122 -12.85 -16.62 6.23
C ALA A 122 -13.46 -16.20 7.58
N LYS A 123 -13.38 -14.89 7.95
CA LYS A 123 -13.96 -14.41 9.21
C LYS A 123 -15.48 -14.53 9.22
N PRO A 124 -16.09 -14.93 10.34
CA PRO A 124 -17.55 -14.89 10.50
C PRO A 124 -18.09 -13.47 10.29
N GLY A 125 -19.23 -13.37 9.57
CA GLY A 125 -19.89 -12.07 9.33
C GLY A 125 -19.20 -11.19 8.28
N ALA A 126 -18.20 -11.70 7.54
CA ALA A 126 -17.58 -10.94 6.45
C ALA A 126 -18.64 -10.50 5.43
N ARG A 127 -18.65 -9.19 5.15
CA ARG A 127 -19.58 -8.60 4.18
C ARG A 127 -19.27 -9.15 2.79
N ASP A 128 -20.31 -9.40 2.02
CA ASP A 128 -20.22 -9.91 0.63
C ASP A 128 -19.40 -11.21 0.48
N ARG A 129 -19.26 -12.00 1.56
CA ARG A 129 -18.41 -13.18 1.64
C ARG A 129 -18.58 -14.13 0.46
N TRP A 130 -19.81 -14.54 0.17
CA TRP A 130 -20.07 -15.57 -0.84
C TRP A 130 -19.86 -15.07 -2.28
N PRO A 131 -20.40 -13.89 -2.69
CA PRO A 131 -20.06 -13.31 -3.99
C PRO A 131 -18.57 -13.15 -4.21
N GLU A 132 -17.83 -12.61 -3.24
CA GLU A 132 -16.40 -12.42 -3.36
C GLU A 132 -15.63 -13.74 -3.39
N ALA A 133 -15.95 -14.68 -2.50
CA ALA A 133 -15.30 -15.99 -2.49
C ALA A 133 -15.52 -16.74 -3.81
N SER A 134 -16.71 -16.64 -4.41
CA SER A 134 -16.99 -17.24 -5.72
C SER A 134 -16.13 -16.62 -6.83
N LEU A 135 -16.01 -15.30 -6.86
CA LEU A 135 -15.16 -14.60 -7.86
C LEU A 135 -13.67 -14.91 -7.67
N LEU A 136 -13.20 -14.98 -6.41
CA LEU A 136 -11.84 -15.42 -6.11
C LEU A 136 -11.58 -16.86 -6.55
N ALA A 137 -12.54 -17.75 -6.30
CA ALA A 137 -12.45 -19.14 -6.75
C ALA A 137 -12.37 -19.23 -8.27
N VAL A 138 -13.21 -18.49 -8.99
CA VAL A 138 -13.17 -18.41 -10.46
C VAL A 138 -11.82 -17.88 -10.95
N HIS A 139 -11.30 -16.81 -10.34
CA HIS A 139 -9.96 -16.27 -10.64
C HIS A 139 -8.88 -17.36 -10.48
N LEU A 140 -8.85 -18.01 -9.32
CA LEU A 140 -7.83 -19.01 -9.01
C LEU A 140 -7.91 -20.21 -9.96
N VAL A 141 -9.12 -20.73 -10.20
CA VAL A 141 -9.34 -21.86 -11.12
C VAL A 141 -8.92 -21.47 -12.53
N ALA A 142 -9.33 -20.30 -13.03
CA ALA A 142 -8.96 -19.84 -14.38
C ALA A 142 -7.44 -19.66 -14.51
N TYR A 143 -6.79 -19.03 -13.53
CA TYR A 143 -5.35 -18.82 -13.51
C TYR A 143 -4.57 -20.15 -13.49
N VAL A 144 -4.91 -21.05 -12.57
CA VAL A 144 -4.26 -22.37 -12.47
C VAL A 144 -4.51 -23.22 -13.71
N THR A 145 -5.74 -23.26 -14.24
CA THR A 145 -6.08 -24.00 -15.45
C THR A 145 -5.29 -23.48 -16.65
N LEU A 146 -5.24 -22.16 -16.84
CA LEU A 146 -4.48 -21.55 -17.92
C LEU A 146 -3.00 -21.95 -17.86
N LEU A 147 -2.37 -21.86 -16.70
CA LEU A 147 -0.97 -22.25 -16.55
C LEU A 147 -0.76 -23.75 -16.75
N ALA A 148 -1.62 -24.59 -16.18
CA ALA A 148 -1.50 -26.04 -16.28
C ALA A 148 -1.71 -26.60 -17.70
N THR A 149 -2.52 -25.91 -18.53
CA THR A 149 -2.78 -26.32 -19.91
C THR A 149 -1.77 -25.78 -20.91
N THR A 150 -1.01 -24.73 -20.54
CA THR A 150 -0.11 -24.04 -21.49
C THR A 150 1.38 -24.22 -21.16
N LEU A 151 1.71 -24.55 -19.92
CA LEU A 151 3.09 -24.63 -19.41
C LEU A 151 3.37 -25.99 -18.75
N SER A 152 4.63 -26.43 -18.79
CA SER A 152 5.08 -27.50 -17.91
C SER A 152 5.01 -27.05 -16.44
N TRP A 153 4.98 -28.00 -15.49
CA TRP A 153 4.88 -27.69 -14.06
C TRP A 153 5.99 -26.74 -13.56
N LEU A 154 7.23 -26.92 -14.03
CA LEU A 154 8.35 -26.07 -13.67
C LEU A 154 8.20 -24.66 -14.28
N GLN A 155 7.76 -24.56 -15.53
CA GLN A 155 7.48 -23.27 -16.17
C GLN A 155 6.35 -22.52 -15.47
N ALA A 156 5.27 -23.25 -15.06
CA ALA A 156 4.17 -22.68 -14.30
C ALA A 156 4.63 -22.15 -12.93
N LEU A 157 5.45 -22.91 -12.21
CA LEU A 157 6.03 -22.47 -10.93
C LEU A 157 6.87 -21.19 -11.09
N VAL A 158 7.78 -21.18 -12.05
CA VAL A 158 8.62 -19.99 -12.33
C VAL A 158 7.77 -18.81 -12.77
N PHE A 159 6.72 -19.05 -13.57
CA PHE A 159 5.78 -18.01 -13.98
C PHE A 159 5.08 -17.37 -12.78
N VAL A 160 4.54 -18.19 -11.86
CA VAL A 160 3.86 -17.70 -10.64
C VAL A 160 4.83 -16.91 -9.77
N VAL A 161 6.05 -17.42 -9.55
CA VAL A 161 7.06 -16.72 -8.74
C VAL A 161 7.38 -15.35 -9.33
N ILE A 162 7.66 -15.27 -10.64
CA ILE A 162 7.95 -13.99 -11.29
C ILE A 162 6.74 -13.05 -11.23
N HIS A 163 5.54 -13.55 -11.57
CA HIS A 163 4.31 -12.76 -11.56
C HIS A 163 4.06 -12.15 -10.17
N GLN A 164 4.05 -12.97 -9.12
CA GLN A 164 3.76 -12.52 -7.76
C GLN A 164 4.87 -11.59 -7.22
N ALA A 165 6.13 -11.89 -7.48
CA ALA A 165 7.24 -11.06 -7.03
C ALA A 165 7.22 -9.68 -7.69
N VAL A 166 7.04 -9.61 -9.01
CA VAL A 166 6.98 -8.33 -9.73
C VAL A 166 5.72 -7.54 -9.36
N LEU A 167 4.56 -8.21 -9.21
CA LEU A 167 3.32 -7.56 -8.76
C LEU A 167 3.47 -6.99 -7.34
N GLY A 168 4.03 -7.77 -6.41
CA GLY A 168 4.26 -7.33 -5.03
C GLY A 168 5.21 -6.14 -4.95
N LEU A 169 6.32 -6.22 -5.67
CA LEU A 169 7.27 -5.10 -5.77
C LEU A 169 6.60 -3.85 -6.36
N TYR A 170 5.83 -4.01 -7.43
CA TYR A 170 5.15 -2.88 -8.08
C TYR A 170 4.14 -2.21 -7.14
N LEU A 171 3.23 -2.98 -6.54
CA LEU A 171 2.23 -2.44 -5.62
C LEU A 171 2.88 -1.78 -4.40
N GLY A 172 3.84 -2.46 -3.76
CA GLY A 172 4.56 -1.91 -2.62
C GLY A 172 5.32 -0.63 -2.95
N CYS A 173 5.95 -0.59 -4.13
CA CYS A 173 6.61 0.62 -4.63
C CYS A 173 5.64 1.75 -5.02
N SER A 174 4.38 1.47 -5.29
CA SER A 174 3.40 2.50 -5.62
C SER A 174 2.86 3.22 -4.38
N PHE A 175 2.85 2.56 -3.22
CA PHE A 175 2.26 3.13 -1.99
C PHE A 175 3.31 3.62 -0.98
N ALA A 176 4.45 2.95 -0.87
CA ALA A 176 5.44 3.25 0.16
C ALA A 176 5.98 4.70 0.14
N PRO A 177 6.31 5.31 -1.00
CA PRO A 177 6.95 6.62 -1.04
C PRO A 177 6.04 7.75 -0.56
N ASN A 178 4.73 7.52 -0.51
CA ASN A 178 3.74 8.55 -0.24
C ASN A 178 3.51 8.82 1.26
N HIS A 179 3.71 7.81 2.11
CA HIS A 179 3.41 7.89 3.54
C HIS A 179 4.59 7.55 4.44
N LYS A 180 5.47 6.63 4.01
CA LYS A 180 6.52 6.14 4.90
C LYS A 180 7.61 7.20 5.10
N GLY A 181 7.91 7.45 6.38
CA GLY A 181 8.81 8.55 6.78
C GLY A 181 8.11 9.92 6.94
N MET A 182 6.80 10.00 6.71
CA MET A 182 6.01 11.17 7.10
C MET A 182 5.72 11.16 8.60
N PRO A 183 5.46 12.32 9.23
CA PRO A 183 5.32 12.42 10.68
C PRO A 183 4.10 11.68 11.22
N VAL A 184 4.23 11.21 12.47
CA VAL A 184 3.09 10.91 13.34
C VAL A 184 2.61 12.23 13.94
N LEU A 185 1.33 12.50 13.88
CA LEU A 185 0.75 13.79 14.27
C LEU A 185 0.55 13.88 15.79
N THR A 186 0.56 15.12 16.31
CA THR A 186 0.03 15.38 17.65
C THR A 186 -1.51 15.24 17.65
N PRO A 187 -2.15 15.03 18.81
CA PRO A 187 -3.61 14.97 18.90
C PRO A 187 -4.32 16.19 18.31
N GLU A 188 -3.73 17.39 18.49
CA GLU A 188 -4.27 18.65 17.96
C GLU A 188 -4.19 18.69 16.43
N GLN A 189 -3.08 18.26 15.84
CA GLN A 189 -2.92 18.18 14.39
C GLN A 189 -3.83 17.09 13.79
N ALA A 190 -3.98 15.95 14.47
CA ALA A 190 -4.84 14.86 14.03
C ALA A 190 -6.34 15.22 14.11
N ALA A 191 -6.73 16.15 14.98
CA ALA A 191 -8.09 16.64 15.07
C ALA A 191 -8.51 17.52 13.90
N ASP A 192 -7.55 18.19 13.23
CA ASP A 192 -7.81 19.00 12.03
C ASP A 192 -7.78 18.11 10.78
N PRO A 193 -8.90 17.96 10.04
CA PRO A 193 -8.96 17.11 8.86
C PRO A 193 -8.00 17.52 7.75
N LEU A 194 -7.71 18.82 7.58
CA LEU A 194 -6.78 19.30 6.57
C LEU A 194 -5.35 18.91 6.95
N LEU A 195 -4.93 19.27 8.17
CA LEU A 195 -3.57 18.97 8.65
C LEU A 195 -3.31 17.47 8.64
N ARG A 196 -4.28 16.67 9.08
CA ARG A 196 -4.20 15.21 9.07
C ARG A 196 -3.88 14.65 7.69
N GLN A 197 -4.56 15.10 6.64
CA GLN A 197 -4.34 14.58 5.29
C GLN A 197 -3.07 15.13 4.64
N VAL A 198 -2.75 16.41 4.86
CA VAL A 198 -1.60 17.06 4.21
C VAL A 198 -0.27 16.67 4.86
N LEU A 199 -0.19 16.68 6.19
CA LEU A 199 1.07 16.46 6.91
C LEU A 199 1.52 14.99 6.93
N THR A 200 0.60 14.04 6.78
CA THR A 200 0.90 12.60 6.75
C THR A 200 1.16 12.06 5.35
N SER A 201 1.00 12.91 4.34
CA SER A 201 1.13 12.55 2.94
C SER A 201 2.23 13.32 2.24
N ARG A 202 2.85 12.69 1.25
CA ARG A 202 3.88 13.29 0.40
C ARG A 202 3.55 13.04 -1.06
N ASN A 203 3.66 14.08 -1.89
CA ASN A 203 3.58 13.91 -3.33
C ASN A 203 4.93 13.48 -3.91
N VAL A 204 4.88 12.65 -4.95
CA VAL A 204 6.05 12.26 -5.72
C VAL A 204 6.06 13.04 -7.03
N ARG A 205 7.09 13.89 -7.21
CA ARG A 205 7.23 14.71 -8.41
C ARG A 205 7.54 13.84 -9.63
N GLY A 206 6.80 14.06 -10.69
CA GLY A 206 7.00 13.36 -11.94
C GLY A 206 6.30 14.04 -13.10
N GLY A 207 6.03 13.28 -14.15
CA GLY A 207 5.26 13.66 -15.32
C GLY A 207 4.43 12.47 -15.76
N VAL A 208 3.95 12.48 -17.01
CA VAL A 208 3.04 11.48 -17.56
C VAL A 208 3.47 10.03 -17.28
N VAL A 209 4.78 9.74 -17.32
CA VAL A 209 5.32 8.39 -17.02
C VAL A 209 5.12 8.03 -15.56
N VAL A 210 5.46 8.92 -14.62
CA VAL A 210 5.27 8.70 -13.18
C VAL A 210 3.78 8.60 -12.84
N ASP A 211 2.94 9.47 -13.44
CA ASP A 211 1.49 9.42 -13.28
C ASP A 211 0.92 8.06 -13.72
N ALA A 212 1.39 7.53 -14.85
CA ALA A 212 0.96 6.22 -15.36
C ALA A 212 1.48 5.07 -14.49
N VAL A 213 2.77 5.08 -14.13
CA VAL A 213 3.41 4.02 -13.34
C VAL A 213 2.85 3.97 -11.92
N LEU A 214 2.64 5.11 -11.28
CA LEU A 214 2.08 5.16 -9.92
C LEU A 214 0.55 5.24 -9.90
N GLY A 215 -0.12 5.12 -11.06
CA GLY A 215 -1.56 5.16 -11.16
C GLY A 215 -2.17 6.47 -10.66
N GLY A 216 -1.45 7.61 -10.78
CA GLY A 216 -1.87 8.91 -10.26
C GLY A 216 -1.76 9.07 -8.74
N LEU A 217 -1.31 8.04 -8.01
CA LEU A 217 -1.11 8.10 -6.56
C LEU A 217 0.11 8.93 -6.14
N ASN A 218 0.91 9.39 -7.12
CA ASN A 218 1.96 10.38 -6.90
C ASN A 218 1.40 11.77 -6.49
N TYR A 219 0.09 12.01 -6.63
CA TYR A 219 -0.64 13.16 -6.09
C TYR A 219 -1.34 12.80 -4.78
N GLN A 220 -0.59 12.28 -3.83
CA GLN A 220 -1.14 11.66 -2.62
C GLN A 220 -1.87 12.65 -1.71
N ILE A 221 -1.35 13.86 -1.57
CA ILE A 221 -1.98 14.91 -0.76
C ILE A 221 -3.36 15.23 -1.30
N GLU A 222 -3.49 15.45 -2.61
CA GLU A 222 -4.76 15.74 -3.26
C GLU A 222 -5.71 14.54 -3.21
N HIS A 223 -5.16 13.33 -3.36
CA HIS A 223 -5.95 12.10 -3.24
C HIS A 223 -6.54 11.93 -1.84
N HIS A 224 -5.77 12.20 -0.79
CA HIS A 224 -6.24 12.13 0.60
C HIS A 224 -7.25 13.23 0.93
N LEU A 225 -7.05 14.45 0.43
CA LEU A 225 -8.00 15.56 0.62
C LEU A 225 -9.30 15.34 -0.14
N PHE A 226 -9.23 14.77 -1.34
CA PHE A 226 -10.37 14.62 -2.26
C PHE A 226 -10.47 13.19 -2.80
N PRO A 227 -10.70 12.18 -1.95
CA PRO A 227 -10.59 10.76 -2.36
C PRO A 227 -11.56 10.37 -3.47
N SER A 228 -12.70 11.06 -3.62
CA SER A 228 -13.66 10.83 -4.70
C SER A 228 -13.34 11.58 -6.01
N MET A 229 -12.27 12.40 -6.04
CA MET A 229 -11.87 13.10 -7.25
C MET A 229 -11.24 12.12 -8.25
N PRO A 230 -11.74 12.05 -9.51
CA PRO A 230 -11.12 11.21 -10.53
C PRO A 230 -9.62 11.51 -10.72
N ARG A 231 -8.80 10.46 -10.77
CA ARG A 231 -7.33 10.58 -10.88
C ARG A 231 -6.80 11.61 -11.88
N PRO A 232 -7.35 11.73 -13.11
CA PRO A 232 -6.87 12.73 -14.06
C PRO A 232 -6.98 14.18 -13.59
N ASN A 233 -7.84 14.44 -12.59
CA ASN A 233 -8.08 15.78 -12.06
C ASN A 233 -7.12 16.14 -10.92
N LEU A 234 -6.48 15.16 -10.26
CA LEU A 234 -5.57 15.41 -9.13
C LEU A 234 -4.42 16.34 -9.53
N ARG A 235 -3.85 16.16 -10.73
CA ARG A 235 -2.80 17.05 -11.27
C ARG A 235 -3.24 18.51 -11.40
N HIS A 236 -4.55 18.76 -11.59
CA HIS A 236 -5.12 20.10 -11.69
C HIS A 236 -5.45 20.68 -10.30
N ALA A 237 -5.79 19.83 -9.33
CA ALA A 237 -5.99 20.22 -7.94
C ALA A 237 -4.67 20.62 -7.26
N ARG A 238 -3.56 19.94 -7.59
CA ARG A 238 -2.23 20.17 -6.99
C ARG A 238 -1.84 21.64 -6.87
N PRO A 239 -1.80 22.47 -7.93
CA PRO A 239 -1.38 23.86 -7.79
C PRO A 239 -2.33 24.71 -6.95
N VAL A 240 -3.59 24.31 -6.80
CA VAL A 240 -4.56 24.97 -5.92
C VAL A 240 -4.25 24.63 -4.47
N VAL A 241 -4.04 23.36 -4.14
CA VAL A 241 -3.67 22.89 -2.80
C VAL A 241 -2.32 23.48 -2.36
N GLN A 242 -1.32 23.47 -3.23
CA GLN A 242 -0.01 24.07 -2.95
C GLN A 242 -0.12 25.55 -2.56
N ARG A 243 -0.87 26.35 -3.34
CA ARG A 243 -1.07 27.77 -3.03
C ARG A 243 -1.84 27.96 -1.72
N PHE A 244 -2.81 27.13 -1.45
CA PHE A 244 -3.56 27.16 -0.20
C PHE A 244 -2.64 26.87 0.99
N CYS A 245 -1.88 25.79 0.95
CA CYS A 245 -0.94 25.41 2.00
C CYS A 245 0.12 26.51 2.23
N ALA A 246 0.68 27.07 1.16
CA ALA A 246 1.65 28.16 1.27
C ALA A 246 1.06 29.41 1.92
N ARG A 247 -0.20 29.77 1.63
CA ARG A 247 -0.88 30.94 2.22
C ARG A 247 -1.17 30.75 3.72
N HIS A 248 -1.42 29.49 4.13
CA HIS A 248 -1.80 29.16 5.50
C HIS A 248 -0.63 28.53 6.30
N GLU A 249 0.59 28.63 5.78
CA GLU A 249 1.82 28.10 6.42
C GLU A 249 1.76 26.60 6.76
N VAL A 250 0.97 25.83 5.98
CA VAL A 250 0.90 24.38 6.11
C VAL A 250 2.01 23.75 5.28
N ALA A 251 2.81 22.87 5.89
CA ALA A 251 3.89 22.17 5.19
C ALA A 251 3.30 21.24 4.11
N TYR A 252 3.68 21.50 2.86
CA TYR A 252 3.31 20.69 1.69
C TYR A 252 4.56 20.03 1.13
N VAL A 253 4.67 18.70 1.27
CA VAL A 253 5.86 17.95 0.89
C VAL A 253 5.70 17.37 -0.51
N GLU A 254 6.63 17.73 -1.40
CA GLU A 254 6.72 17.15 -2.75
C GLU A 254 8.18 16.88 -3.09
N GLU A 255 8.50 15.64 -3.43
CA GLU A 255 9.85 15.17 -3.66
C GLU A 255 10.01 14.42 -4.97
N SER A 256 11.26 14.20 -5.40
CA SER A 256 11.53 13.27 -6.49
C SER A 256 11.34 11.82 -6.04
N VAL A 257 11.13 10.91 -6.99
CA VAL A 257 11.07 9.47 -6.72
C VAL A 257 12.26 9.01 -5.87
N ALA A 258 13.49 9.41 -6.24
CA ALA A 258 14.70 9.00 -5.53
C ALA A 258 14.77 9.57 -4.11
N ALA A 259 14.38 10.83 -3.90
CA ALA A 259 14.34 11.44 -2.57
C ALA A 259 13.31 10.74 -1.67
N SER A 260 12.09 10.51 -2.17
CA SER A 260 11.03 9.84 -1.42
C SER A 260 11.46 8.44 -0.95
N TYR A 261 12.09 7.63 -1.81
CA TYR A 261 12.60 6.32 -1.38
C TYR A 261 13.80 6.44 -0.42
N THR A 262 14.65 7.44 -0.59
CA THR A 262 15.73 7.70 0.35
C THR A 262 15.18 7.96 1.75
N ASP A 263 14.11 8.73 1.85
CA ASP A 263 13.47 9.02 3.13
C ASP A 263 12.75 7.81 3.73
N VAL A 264 12.08 6.99 2.91
CA VAL A 264 11.54 5.70 3.36
C VAL A 264 12.64 4.83 3.98
N LEU A 265 13.77 4.67 3.29
CA LEU A 265 14.86 3.83 3.77
C LEU A 265 15.56 4.41 5.00
N ARG A 266 15.73 5.74 5.07
CA ARG A 266 16.26 6.43 6.26
C ARG A 266 15.35 6.24 7.47
N HIS A 267 14.04 6.38 7.28
CA HIS A 267 13.07 6.17 8.33
C HIS A 267 13.12 4.73 8.85
N LEU A 268 13.06 3.74 7.96
CA LEU A 268 13.15 2.32 8.34
C LEU A 268 14.47 1.99 9.03
N HIS A 269 15.57 2.61 8.58
CA HIS A 269 16.87 2.46 9.23
C HIS A 269 16.86 3.06 10.65
N ALA A 270 16.31 4.25 10.82
CA ALA A 270 16.21 4.91 12.11
C ALA A 270 15.35 4.10 13.10
N VAL A 271 14.20 3.60 12.67
CA VAL A 271 13.30 2.75 13.49
C VAL A 271 14.01 1.50 14.00
N GLY A 272 14.87 0.86 13.19
CA GLY A 272 15.63 -0.32 13.57
C GLY A 272 16.90 -0.04 14.38
N SER A 273 17.26 1.23 14.63
CA SER A 273 18.56 1.61 15.21
C SER A 273 18.82 1.03 16.59
N GLY A 274 17.83 1.07 17.49
CA GLY A 274 17.93 0.54 18.83
C GLY A 274 18.17 -0.98 18.92
N LEU A 275 17.88 -1.72 17.83
CA LEU A 275 18.12 -3.16 17.74
C LEU A 275 19.49 -3.51 17.13
N ARG A 276 20.21 -2.54 16.54
CA ARG A 276 21.55 -2.71 15.98
C ARG A 276 22.66 -2.40 16.96
N GLY A 277 22.44 -1.47 17.89
CA GLY A 277 23.37 -1.24 18.98
C GLY A 277 23.20 -2.35 20.00
N GLY A 278 24.04 -3.39 19.93
CA GLY A 278 23.99 -4.55 20.77
C GLY A 278 23.96 -4.20 22.26
N SER A 279 23.15 -4.89 23.02
CA SER A 279 23.22 -5.15 24.46
C SER A 279 24.06 -4.14 25.29
N ALA A 280 23.55 -2.97 25.52
CA ALA A 280 23.82 -2.35 26.82
C ALA A 280 23.06 -3.22 27.84
N GLY A 281 23.80 -4.15 28.44
CA GLY A 281 23.32 -4.91 29.57
C GLY A 281 22.80 -3.94 30.65
N PRO A 282 21.96 -4.41 31.56
CA PRO A 282 21.48 -3.57 32.66
C PRO A 282 22.69 -3.05 33.39
N THR A 283 22.90 -1.73 33.41
CA THR A 283 23.76 -1.10 34.37
C THR A 283 23.10 -1.33 35.72
N THR A 284 23.53 -2.38 36.41
CA THR A 284 23.35 -2.52 37.85
C THR A 284 24.11 -1.37 38.47
N GLY A 285 23.43 -0.25 38.68
CA GLY A 285 23.89 0.82 39.55
C GLY A 285 23.75 0.35 40.97
N ALA A 286 24.87 0.30 41.66
CA ALA A 286 24.96 0.15 43.11
C ALA A 286 24.39 1.40 43.80
#